data_96a45e0e247933e0d04042939e67887c
#
_entry.id   96a45e0e247933e0d04042939e67887c
#
_cell.length_a   1.000
_cell.length_b   1.000
_cell.length_c   1.000
_cell.angle_alpha   90.00
_cell.angle_beta   90.00
_cell.angle_gamma   90.00
#
_symmetry.space_group_name_H-M   'P 1'
#
loop_
_entity.id
_entity.type
_entity.pdbx_description
1 polymer ?
#
loop_
_entity_poly.entity_id
_entity_poly.type
_entity_poly.pdbx_seq_one_letter_code
_entity_poly.pdbx_strand_id
1 'polypeptide(L)'
;TGWPVYAIDDGHISRMVANFNGYGKALYLTLNDSHTAVYAHLEAFTFQLETILLTLQSKNNSYMVNEYFNAEKFSVKKGDIIGYTGNTGASFGPHLHFELRNSKTQPINPLTNGLPVEDYRSPRVHQVGIIPLSPASKVNGSSIPRVMPLYAATTGGGLQFPDTVSCFGPIGLTIEVDDKIQGAANKYQVQS
;
A
#
# COMPACT_ATOMS: atom_id res chain seq x y z
N THR A 1 -0.80 5.07 -17.96
CA THR A 1 -0.08 3.82 -18.27
C THR A 1 1.19 4.09 -19.06
N GLY A 2 2.12 3.11 -19.09
CA GLY A 2 3.32 3.18 -19.92
C GLY A 2 4.49 3.99 -19.34
N TRP A 3 4.42 4.45 -18.11
CA TRP A 3 5.57 5.07 -17.43
C TRP A 3 6.58 4.00 -17.02
N PRO A 4 7.89 4.24 -17.18
CA PRO A 4 8.90 3.28 -16.77
C PRO A 4 8.86 3.01 -15.26
N VAL A 5 9.03 1.75 -14.89
CA VAL A 5 9.14 1.27 -13.52
C VAL A 5 10.58 0.83 -13.29
N TYR A 6 11.17 1.35 -12.23
CA TYR A 6 12.58 1.15 -11.92
C TYR A 6 12.77 0.19 -10.74
N ALA A 7 13.85 -0.60 -10.79
CA ALA A 7 14.27 -1.40 -9.65
C ALA A 7 14.66 -0.48 -8.47
N ILE A 8 14.08 -0.74 -7.30
CA ILE A 8 14.32 0.08 -6.09
C ILE A 8 15.74 -0.09 -5.55
N ASP A 9 16.32 -1.27 -5.75
CA ASP A 9 17.70 -1.58 -5.32
C ASP A 9 18.27 -2.73 -6.16
N ASP A 10 19.54 -3.07 -5.95
CA ASP A 10 20.23 -4.19 -6.55
C ASP A 10 19.59 -5.53 -6.13
N GLY A 11 19.47 -6.45 -7.08
CA GLY A 11 18.89 -7.77 -6.81
C GLY A 11 18.70 -8.60 -8.07
N HIS A 12 17.70 -9.48 -8.06
CA HIS A 12 17.34 -10.28 -9.23
C HIS A 12 15.81 -10.48 -9.30
N ILE A 13 15.28 -10.58 -10.52
CA ILE A 13 13.87 -10.94 -10.72
C ILE A 13 13.72 -12.41 -10.33
N SER A 14 13.05 -12.67 -9.23
CA SER A 14 12.83 -14.03 -8.68
C SER A 14 11.53 -14.65 -9.13
N ARG A 15 10.54 -13.82 -9.54
CA ARG A 15 9.23 -14.33 -9.99
C ARG A 15 8.56 -13.36 -10.95
N MET A 16 7.89 -13.92 -11.95
CA MET A 16 7.06 -13.20 -12.91
C MET A 16 5.64 -13.79 -12.93
N VAL A 17 4.65 -12.93 -12.90
CA VAL A 17 3.23 -13.32 -12.91
C VAL A 17 2.50 -12.59 -14.02
N ALA A 18 1.61 -13.29 -14.71
CA ALA A 18 0.54 -12.70 -15.52
C ALA A 18 -0.78 -13.38 -15.16
N ASN A 19 -1.78 -12.59 -14.77
CA ASN A 19 -3.09 -13.11 -14.39
C ASN A 19 -4.18 -12.11 -14.83
N PHE A 20 -5.41 -12.60 -15.00
CA PHE A 20 -6.58 -11.74 -15.24
C PHE A 20 -7.04 -10.99 -13.99
N ASN A 21 -6.81 -11.56 -12.82
CA ASN A 21 -7.23 -11.02 -11.52
C ASN A 21 -6.03 -10.73 -10.61
N GLY A 22 -6.31 -10.19 -9.42
CA GLY A 22 -5.27 -9.88 -8.42
C GLY A 22 -4.27 -8.86 -8.98
N TYR A 23 -3.00 -9.16 -8.90
CA TYR A 23 -1.90 -8.27 -9.32
C TYR A 23 -1.75 -8.10 -10.84
N GLY A 24 -2.48 -8.84 -11.67
CA GLY A 24 -2.33 -8.78 -13.12
C GLY A 24 -0.94 -9.22 -13.57
N LYS A 25 -0.25 -8.39 -14.34
CA LYS A 25 1.19 -8.54 -14.62
C LYS A 25 1.99 -8.01 -13.45
N ALA A 26 2.82 -8.85 -12.86
CA ALA A 26 3.63 -8.49 -11.69
C ALA A 26 5.04 -9.09 -11.75
N LEU A 27 6.00 -8.33 -11.20
CA LEU A 27 7.37 -8.76 -10.97
C LEU A 27 7.70 -8.77 -9.48
N TYR A 28 8.45 -9.78 -9.08
CA TYR A 28 9.02 -9.90 -7.75
C TYR A 28 10.54 -9.80 -7.88
N LEU A 29 11.10 -8.79 -7.27
CA LEU A 29 12.53 -8.51 -7.22
C LEU A 29 13.05 -8.89 -5.83
N THR A 30 13.82 -9.95 -5.74
CA THR A 30 14.54 -10.28 -4.50
C THR A 30 15.79 -9.42 -4.40
N LEU A 31 15.87 -8.63 -3.35
CA LEU A 31 16.96 -7.70 -3.07
C LEU A 31 18.13 -8.40 -2.38
N ASN A 32 19.30 -7.80 -2.40
CA ASN A 32 20.51 -8.37 -1.80
C ASN A 32 20.43 -8.50 -0.26
N ASP A 33 19.54 -7.75 0.38
CA ASP A 33 19.28 -7.80 1.82
C ASP A 33 18.18 -8.82 2.21
N SER A 34 17.76 -9.66 1.27
CA SER A 34 16.70 -10.67 1.43
C SER A 34 15.27 -10.14 1.53
N HIS A 35 15.03 -8.85 1.32
CA HIS A 35 13.70 -8.33 1.08
C HIS A 35 13.22 -8.66 -0.33
N THR A 36 11.91 -8.60 -0.55
CA THR A 36 11.32 -8.74 -1.88
C THR A 36 10.48 -7.51 -2.19
N ALA A 37 10.83 -6.80 -3.27
CA ALA A 37 10.01 -5.75 -3.83
C ALA A 37 9.03 -6.34 -4.85
N VAL A 38 7.74 -6.01 -4.73
CA VAL A 38 6.67 -6.45 -5.65
C VAL A 38 6.17 -5.25 -6.43
N TYR A 39 6.13 -5.38 -7.74
CA TYR A 39 5.63 -4.37 -8.67
C TYR A 39 4.46 -4.98 -9.43
N ALA A 40 3.26 -4.41 -9.31
CA ALA A 40 2.06 -5.01 -9.88
C ALA A 40 1.23 -4.02 -10.71
N HIS A 41 0.19 -4.55 -11.36
CA HIS A 41 -0.67 -3.90 -12.33
C HIS A 41 0.09 -3.36 -13.56
N LEU A 42 1.24 -3.98 -13.88
CA LEU A 42 2.08 -3.56 -15.00
C LEU A 42 1.38 -3.78 -16.34
N GLU A 43 1.61 -2.89 -17.30
CA GLU A 43 1.15 -3.06 -18.67
C GLU A 43 2.07 -4.00 -19.44
N ALA A 44 3.37 -3.79 -19.29
CA ALA A 44 4.40 -4.59 -19.93
C ALA A 44 5.63 -4.73 -19.04
N PHE A 45 6.38 -5.79 -19.27
CA PHE A 45 7.73 -5.97 -18.77
C PHE A 45 8.76 -5.38 -19.74
N THR A 46 10.05 -5.46 -19.44
CA THR A 46 11.11 -5.20 -20.41
C THR A 46 11.04 -6.21 -21.55
N PHE A 47 11.59 -5.86 -22.71
CA PHE A 47 11.57 -6.72 -23.92
C PHE A 47 12.01 -8.16 -23.63
N GLN A 48 13.07 -8.33 -22.84
CA GLN A 48 13.58 -9.66 -22.50
C GLN A 48 12.57 -10.48 -21.68
N LEU A 49 11.98 -9.89 -20.65
CA LEU A 49 11.00 -10.57 -19.80
C LEU A 49 9.67 -10.79 -20.52
N GLU A 50 9.24 -9.85 -21.39
CA GLU A 50 8.04 -10.00 -22.21
C GLU A 50 8.18 -11.15 -23.22
N THR A 51 9.35 -11.31 -23.81
CA THR A 51 9.65 -12.45 -24.72
C THR A 51 9.51 -13.78 -23.99
N ILE A 52 9.98 -13.86 -22.74
CA ILE A 52 9.83 -15.06 -21.92
C ILE A 52 8.36 -15.30 -21.56
N LEU A 53 7.64 -14.24 -21.18
CA LEU A 53 6.21 -14.34 -20.90
C LEU A 53 5.45 -14.93 -22.08
N LEU A 54 5.63 -14.36 -23.28
CA LEU A 54 4.97 -14.83 -24.49
C LEU A 54 5.32 -16.28 -24.84
N THR A 55 6.58 -16.66 -24.64
CA THR A 55 7.03 -18.06 -24.84
C THR A 55 6.32 -19.01 -23.89
N LEU A 56 6.21 -18.65 -22.60
CA LEU A 56 5.52 -19.46 -21.59
C LEU A 56 4.01 -19.54 -21.86
N GLN A 57 3.40 -18.43 -22.24
CA GLN A 57 1.99 -18.36 -22.60
C GLN A 57 1.67 -19.26 -23.80
N SER A 58 2.51 -19.19 -24.83
CA SER A 58 2.37 -20.05 -26.03
C SER A 58 2.54 -21.52 -25.68
N LYS A 59 3.59 -21.87 -24.92
CA LYS A 59 3.87 -23.25 -24.49
C LYS A 59 2.73 -23.84 -23.67
N ASN A 60 2.14 -23.06 -22.79
CA ASN A 60 1.10 -23.49 -21.87
C ASN A 60 -0.31 -23.33 -22.45
N ASN A 61 -0.45 -22.74 -23.64
CA ASN A 61 -1.71 -22.32 -24.24
C ASN A 61 -2.60 -21.57 -23.23
N SER A 62 -2.02 -20.65 -22.49
CA SER A 62 -2.67 -19.91 -21.39
C SER A 62 -2.09 -18.51 -21.27
N TYR A 63 -2.96 -17.53 -21.04
CA TYR A 63 -2.53 -16.19 -20.63
C TYR A 63 -1.87 -16.19 -19.25
N MET A 64 -2.34 -17.08 -18.36
CA MET A 64 -1.85 -17.12 -16.98
C MET A 64 -0.46 -17.76 -16.91
N VAL A 65 0.46 -17.02 -16.30
CA VAL A 65 1.84 -17.45 -16.06
C VAL A 65 2.18 -17.16 -14.61
N ASN A 66 2.89 -18.08 -13.97
CA ASN A 66 3.48 -17.92 -12.66
C ASN A 66 4.81 -18.64 -12.65
N GLU A 67 5.88 -17.92 -13.01
CA GLU A 67 7.21 -18.47 -13.25
C GLU A 67 8.18 -17.96 -12.21
N TYR A 68 9.01 -18.85 -11.67
CA TYR A 68 10.07 -18.55 -10.73
C TYR A 68 11.43 -18.68 -11.40
N PHE A 69 12.35 -17.80 -11.08
CA PHE A 69 13.68 -17.74 -11.66
C PHE A 69 14.77 -17.91 -10.59
N ASN A 70 15.86 -18.56 -11.01
CA ASN A 70 17.07 -18.64 -10.18
C ASN A 70 17.76 -17.27 -10.15
N ALA A 71 18.48 -17.00 -9.04
CA ALA A 71 19.14 -15.74 -8.76
C ALA A 71 20.11 -15.25 -9.87
N GLU A 72 20.74 -16.18 -10.58
CA GLU A 72 21.74 -15.85 -11.61
C GLU A 72 21.12 -15.42 -12.96
N LYS A 73 19.79 -15.61 -13.14
CA LYS A 73 19.18 -15.49 -14.46
C LYS A 73 18.86 -14.07 -14.87
N PHE A 74 18.38 -13.24 -13.96
CA PHE A 74 17.91 -11.87 -14.22
C PHE A 74 18.37 -10.92 -13.12
N SER A 75 19.68 -10.68 -13.06
CA SER A 75 20.24 -9.65 -12.18
C SER A 75 19.81 -8.26 -12.67
N VAL A 76 19.47 -7.39 -11.73
CA VAL A 76 19.15 -5.98 -11.97
C VAL A 76 19.93 -5.10 -11.02
N LYS A 77 20.18 -3.88 -11.45
CA LYS A 77 20.78 -2.82 -10.65
C LYS A 77 19.71 -1.82 -10.24
N LYS A 78 19.94 -1.16 -9.13
CA LYS A 78 19.12 -0.03 -8.71
C LYS A 78 18.97 0.99 -9.83
N GLY A 79 17.74 1.33 -10.16
CA GLY A 79 17.43 2.27 -11.25
C GLY A 79 17.29 1.64 -12.63
N ASP A 80 17.53 0.33 -12.80
CA ASP A 80 17.23 -0.36 -14.06
C ASP A 80 15.72 -0.35 -14.32
N ILE A 81 15.33 -0.14 -15.58
CA ILE A 81 13.94 -0.28 -15.99
C ILE A 81 13.60 -1.77 -16.00
N ILE A 82 12.55 -2.16 -15.26
CA ILE A 82 12.08 -3.54 -15.17
C ILE A 82 10.71 -3.77 -15.81
N GLY A 83 9.97 -2.70 -16.07
CA GLY A 83 8.65 -2.76 -16.71
C GLY A 83 8.02 -1.39 -16.86
N TYR A 84 6.72 -1.38 -17.14
CA TYR A 84 5.96 -0.16 -17.39
C TYR A 84 4.62 -0.19 -16.63
N THR A 85 4.24 0.95 -16.06
CA THR A 85 2.98 1.09 -15.30
C THR A 85 1.76 0.81 -16.18
N GLY A 86 0.76 0.16 -15.61
CA GLY A 86 -0.44 -0.22 -16.32
C GLY A 86 -1.71 -0.22 -15.48
N ASN A 87 -2.65 -1.09 -15.87
CA ASN A 87 -3.93 -1.30 -15.23
C ASN A 87 -4.38 -2.76 -15.34
N THR A 88 -3.45 -3.73 -15.34
CA THR A 88 -3.77 -5.15 -15.47
C THR A 88 -4.25 -5.74 -14.14
N GLY A 89 -4.99 -6.86 -14.20
CA GLY A 89 -5.53 -7.51 -13.01
C GLY A 89 -6.73 -6.80 -12.38
N ALA A 90 -6.90 -6.96 -11.07
CA ALA A 90 -7.99 -6.33 -10.32
C ALA A 90 -7.60 -4.89 -9.93
N SER A 91 -7.76 -3.95 -10.84
CA SER A 91 -7.42 -2.55 -10.65
C SER A 91 -8.53 -1.63 -11.15
N PHE A 92 -8.84 -0.59 -10.39
CA PHE A 92 -9.88 0.40 -10.72
C PHE A 92 -9.37 1.59 -11.56
N GLY A 93 -8.08 1.63 -11.87
CA GLY A 93 -7.47 2.68 -12.70
C GLY A 93 -5.95 2.55 -12.76
N PRO A 94 -5.29 3.23 -13.72
CA PRO A 94 -3.86 3.12 -13.91
C PRO A 94 -3.07 3.56 -12.68
N HIS A 95 -2.26 2.67 -12.14
CA HIS A 95 -1.32 2.95 -11.04
C HIS A 95 -0.22 1.89 -10.97
N LEU A 96 0.83 2.17 -10.22
CA LEU A 96 1.80 1.17 -9.80
C LEU A 96 1.41 0.70 -8.40
N HIS A 97 1.14 -0.58 -8.24
CA HIS A 97 1.09 -1.21 -6.93
C HIS A 97 2.50 -1.65 -6.55
N PHE A 98 3.00 -1.13 -5.44
CA PHE A 98 4.32 -1.45 -4.92
C PHE A 98 4.22 -1.99 -3.49
N GLU A 99 4.92 -3.10 -3.23
CA GLU A 99 5.07 -3.66 -1.89
C GLU A 99 6.54 -3.92 -1.58
N LEU A 100 6.91 -3.77 -0.33
CA LEU A 100 8.15 -4.32 0.20
C LEU A 100 7.79 -5.44 1.19
N ARG A 101 8.44 -6.60 1.07
CA ARG A 101 8.22 -7.78 1.90
C ARG A 101 9.50 -8.20 2.58
N ASN A 102 9.38 -8.67 3.82
CA ASN A 102 10.50 -9.27 4.54
C ASN A 102 10.83 -10.70 4.02
N SER A 103 11.87 -11.32 4.56
CA SER A 103 12.29 -12.69 4.21
C SER A 103 11.24 -13.77 4.48
N LYS A 104 10.20 -13.47 5.28
CA LYS A 104 9.04 -14.34 5.53
C LYS A 104 7.88 -14.03 4.58
N THR A 105 8.10 -13.25 3.53
CA THR A 105 7.10 -12.81 2.55
C THR A 105 5.96 -11.95 3.12
N GLN A 106 6.10 -11.42 4.33
CA GLN A 106 5.11 -10.55 4.96
C GLN A 106 5.33 -9.12 4.46
N PRO A 107 4.26 -8.41 4.04
CA PRO A 107 4.35 -6.99 3.71
C PRO A 107 4.85 -6.17 4.90
N ILE A 108 5.76 -5.26 4.63
CA ILE A 108 6.28 -4.28 5.59
C ILE A 108 6.08 -2.87 5.03
N ASN A 109 6.06 -1.87 5.90
CA ASN A 109 5.89 -0.49 5.46
C ASN A 109 7.13 -0.01 4.70
N PRO A 110 7.04 0.27 3.39
CA PRO A 110 8.20 0.70 2.61
C PRO A 110 8.73 2.06 3.05
N LEU A 111 7.89 2.96 3.58
CA LEU A 111 8.29 4.30 4.04
C LEU A 111 9.25 4.25 5.23
N THR A 112 9.09 3.26 6.11
CA THR A 112 9.99 3.04 7.24
C THR A 112 11.19 2.16 6.90
N ASN A 113 11.23 1.61 5.67
CA ASN A 113 12.27 0.70 5.19
C ASN A 113 13.00 1.25 3.96
N GLY A 114 13.23 2.55 3.92
CA GLY A 114 14.17 3.18 2.98
C GLY A 114 13.57 3.67 1.66
N LEU A 115 12.24 3.58 1.45
CA LEU A 115 11.63 4.26 0.31
C LEU A 115 11.69 5.77 0.52
N PRO A 116 12.41 6.54 -0.31
CA PRO A 116 12.59 7.97 -0.11
C PRO A 116 11.35 8.74 -0.56
N VAL A 117 10.33 8.75 0.27
CA VAL A 117 9.15 9.61 0.07
C VAL A 117 9.23 10.72 1.10
N GLU A 118 9.40 11.95 0.61
CA GLU A 118 9.36 13.12 1.48
C GLU A 118 7.91 13.46 1.80
N ASP A 119 7.55 13.33 3.08
CA ASP A 119 6.25 13.72 3.59
C ASP A 119 6.41 14.47 4.91
N TYR A 120 6.10 15.75 4.87
CA TYR A 120 6.15 16.65 6.03
C TYR A 120 4.75 17.07 6.51
N ARG A 121 3.68 16.47 5.94
CA ARG A 121 2.31 16.77 6.33
C ARG A 121 1.89 15.84 7.45
N SER A 122 1.38 16.43 8.52
CA SER A 122 0.74 15.66 9.57
C SER A 122 -0.65 15.18 9.10
N PRO A 123 -1.06 13.97 9.48
CA PRO A 123 -2.42 13.50 9.27
C PRO A 123 -3.46 14.48 9.81
N ARG A 124 -4.56 14.64 9.09
CA ARG A 124 -5.66 15.51 9.49
C ARG A 124 -6.79 14.69 10.09
N VAL A 125 -6.98 14.85 11.37
CA VAL A 125 -8.11 14.26 12.09
C VAL A 125 -9.35 15.13 11.89
N HIS A 126 -10.46 14.51 11.48
CA HIS A 126 -11.72 15.19 11.21
C HIS A 126 -12.67 15.08 12.40
N GLN A 127 -12.87 13.85 12.87
CA GLN A 127 -13.82 13.57 13.94
C GLN A 127 -13.48 12.30 14.69
N VAL A 128 -14.02 12.18 15.90
CA VAL A 128 -13.91 11.00 16.75
C VAL A 128 -15.30 10.49 17.07
N GLY A 129 -15.51 9.19 16.88
CA GLY A 129 -16.71 8.50 17.35
C GLY A 129 -16.45 7.83 18.68
N ILE A 130 -17.42 7.93 19.61
CA ILE A 130 -17.42 7.24 20.88
C ILE A 130 -18.64 6.31 20.92
N ILE A 131 -18.37 5.02 21.08
CA ILE A 131 -19.35 3.95 20.91
C ILE A 131 -19.53 3.24 22.26
N PRO A 132 -20.73 3.26 22.86
CA PRO A 132 -21.03 2.38 23.98
C PRO A 132 -20.92 0.90 23.58
N LEU A 133 -20.09 0.11 24.26
CA LEU A 133 -19.84 -1.30 23.92
C LEU A 133 -20.71 -2.29 24.73
N SER A 134 -21.57 -1.82 25.59
CA SER A 134 -22.54 -2.63 26.34
C SER A 134 -23.86 -1.88 26.53
N PRO A 135 -24.98 -2.59 26.83
CA PRO A 135 -26.25 -1.93 27.13
C PRO A 135 -26.20 -0.97 28.30
N ALA A 136 -25.30 -1.22 29.24
CA ALA A 136 -25.10 -0.37 30.43
C ALA A 136 -24.19 0.83 30.15
N SER A 137 -23.41 0.80 29.05
CA SER A 137 -22.48 1.88 28.71
C SER A 137 -23.22 3.14 28.26
N LYS A 138 -22.71 4.30 28.67
CA LYS A 138 -23.27 5.61 28.33
C LYS A 138 -22.19 6.58 27.89
N VAL A 139 -22.54 7.42 26.93
CA VAL A 139 -21.78 8.59 26.49
C VAL A 139 -22.68 9.81 26.62
N ASN A 140 -22.32 10.74 27.49
CA ASN A 140 -23.15 11.89 27.91
C ASN A 140 -24.59 11.46 28.31
N GLY A 141 -24.71 10.37 29.07
CA GLY A 141 -25.97 9.81 29.54
C GLY A 141 -26.76 8.97 28.53
N SER A 142 -26.31 8.85 27.27
CA SER A 142 -26.97 8.11 26.19
C SER A 142 -26.26 6.80 25.86
N SER A 143 -27.01 5.77 25.49
CA SER A 143 -26.48 4.49 24.94
C SER A 143 -26.27 4.54 23.41
N ILE A 144 -26.51 5.68 22.77
CA ILE A 144 -26.34 5.85 21.32
C ILE A 144 -24.92 6.32 21.05
N PRO A 145 -24.22 5.76 20.03
CA PRO A 145 -22.93 6.27 19.58
C PRO A 145 -22.97 7.75 19.26
N ARG A 146 -21.90 8.45 19.57
CA ARG A 146 -21.76 9.88 19.26
C ARG A 146 -20.51 10.09 18.42
N VAL A 147 -20.67 10.88 17.36
CA VAL A 147 -19.56 11.38 16.55
C VAL A 147 -19.42 12.88 16.82
N MET A 148 -18.21 13.31 17.08
CA MET A 148 -17.92 14.69 17.47
C MET A 148 -16.74 15.22 16.67
N PRO A 149 -16.85 16.46 16.12
CA PRO A 149 -15.71 17.12 15.50
C PRO A 149 -14.65 17.47 16.55
N LEU A 150 -13.40 17.58 16.10
CA LEU A 150 -12.29 18.05 16.90
C LEU A 150 -11.89 19.46 16.45
N TYR A 151 -11.43 20.26 17.38
CA TYR A 151 -10.95 21.60 17.16
C TYR A 151 -9.49 21.73 17.62
N ALA A 152 -8.76 22.68 17.03
CA ALA A 152 -7.42 22.99 17.51
C ALA A 152 -7.49 23.45 18.97
N ALA A 153 -6.64 22.90 19.81
CA ALA A 153 -6.53 23.30 21.21
C ALA A 153 -6.00 24.76 21.29
N THR A 154 -6.57 25.55 22.18
CA THR A 154 -6.17 26.97 22.39
C THR A 154 -4.81 27.09 23.07
N THR A 155 -4.38 26.05 23.78
CA THR A 155 -3.09 25.99 24.49
C THR A 155 -2.46 24.62 24.33
N GLY A 156 -1.13 24.54 24.31
CA GLY A 156 -0.36 23.29 24.33
C GLY A 156 -0.28 22.51 23.01
N GLY A 157 -0.94 22.97 21.96
CA GLY A 157 -1.04 22.25 20.67
C GLY A 157 -1.92 21.01 20.73
N GLY A 158 -2.29 20.46 19.58
CA GLY A 158 -3.14 19.27 19.50
C GLY A 158 -4.60 19.57 19.20
N LEU A 159 -5.44 18.55 19.36
CA LEU A 159 -6.88 18.61 19.08
C LEU A 159 -7.68 18.36 20.37
N GLN A 160 -8.83 19.00 20.48
CA GLN A 160 -9.72 18.85 21.63
C GLN A 160 -11.18 18.75 21.20
N PHE A 161 -12.00 18.14 22.03
CA PHE A 161 -13.45 18.21 21.90
C PHE A 161 -13.96 19.60 22.26
N PRO A 162 -15.12 20.02 21.71
CA PRO A 162 -15.74 21.31 22.09
C PRO A 162 -16.10 21.36 23.56
N ASP A 163 -16.49 20.21 24.15
CA ASP A 163 -16.93 20.07 25.53
C ASP A 163 -16.37 18.79 26.16
N THR A 164 -16.46 18.73 27.51
CA THR A 164 -16.13 17.51 28.23
C THR A 164 -17.11 16.37 27.88
N VAL A 165 -16.57 15.20 27.58
CA VAL A 165 -17.36 13.99 27.30
C VAL A 165 -17.37 13.09 28.52
N SER A 166 -18.55 12.86 29.09
CA SER A 166 -18.75 11.95 30.19
C SER A 166 -19.02 10.54 29.69
N CYS A 167 -18.23 9.56 30.11
CA CYS A 167 -18.39 8.17 29.74
C CYS A 167 -18.57 7.29 30.96
N PHE A 168 -19.44 6.28 30.84
CA PHE A 168 -19.67 5.25 31.86
C PHE A 168 -19.64 3.86 31.19
N GLY A 169 -18.99 2.91 31.84
CA GLY A 169 -18.81 1.56 31.31
C GLY A 169 -17.82 1.45 30.12
N PRO A 170 -17.69 0.27 29.51
CA PRO A 170 -16.79 0.06 28.39
C PRO A 170 -17.24 0.85 27.15
N ILE A 171 -16.30 1.57 26.54
CA ILE A 171 -16.50 2.34 25.33
C ILE A 171 -15.48 1.95 24.26
N GLY A 172 -15.87 2.06 22.98
CA GLY A 172 -14.98 2.03 21.82
C GLY A 172 -14.73 3.44 21.30
N LEU A 173 -13.55 3.65 20.72
CA LEU A 173 -13.21 4.89 20.03
C LEU A 173 -13.03 4.59 18.54
N THR A 174 -13.58 5.46 17.70
CA THR A 174 -13.29 5.48 16.26
C THR A 174 -12.75 6.86 15.88
N ILE A 175 -11.91 6.90 14.88
CA ILE A 175 -11.31 8.14 14.39
C ILE A 175 -11.50 8.22 12.88
N GLU A 176 -11.94 9.37 12.40
CA GLU A 176 -11.90 9.69 10.98
C GLU A 176 -10.69 10.59 10.72
N VAL A 177 -9.79 10.08 9.89
CA VAL A 177 -8.52 10.74 9.59
C VAL A 177 -8.20 10.61 8.11
N ASP A 178 -7.69 11.67 7.51
CA ASP A 178 -7.05 11.59 6.19
C ASP A 178 -5.59 12.04 6.29
N ASP A 179 -4.80 11.52 5.38
CA ASP A 179 -3.42 11.91 5.18
C ASP A 179 -3.16 12.23 3.71
N LYS A 180 -2.25 13.16 3.46
CA LYS A 180 -1.88 13.57 2.10
C LYS A 180 -0.38 13.72 2.04
N ILE A 181 0.24 12.94 1.17
CA ILE A 181 1.65 13.13 0.85
C ILE A 181 1.85 14.44 0.11
N GLN A 182 2.94 15.14 0.40
CA GLN A 182 3.29 16.40 -0.23
C GLN A 182 3.37 16.26 -1.76
N GLY A 183 2.67 17.14 -2.49
CA GLY A 183 2.63 17.12 -3.95
C GLY A 183 1.65 16.13 -4.58
N ALA A 184 0.98 15.27 -3.79
CA ALA A 184 -0.03 14.35 -4.29
C ALA A 184 -1.46 14.90 -4.06
N ALA A 185 -2.33 14.67 -5.05
CA ALA A 185 -3.76 15.00 -4.94
C ALA A 185 -4.55 13.95 -4.15
N ASN A 186 -4.03 12.74 -4.07
CA ASN A 186 -4.69 11.60 -3.44
C ASN A 186 -4.65 11.69 -1.91
N LYS A 187 -5.70 11.13 -1.27
CA LYS A 187 -5.74 10.89 0.16
C LYS A 187 -5.30 9.46 0.45
N TYR A 188 -4.53 9.27 1.49
CA TYR A 188 -4.07 7.97 1.96
C TYR A 188 -4.76 7.61 3.26
N GLN A 189 -4.97 6.31 3.50
CA GLN A 189 -5.42 5.83 4.80
C GLN A 189 -4.23 5.82 5.77
N VAL A 190 -4.47 6.30 6.98
CA VAL A 190 -3.47 6.19 8.05
C VAL A 190 -3.45 4.75 8.54
N GLN A 191 -2.26 4.18 8.62
CA GLN A 191 -2.04 2.85 9.15
C GLN A 191 -2.25 2.87 10.68
N SER A 192 -3.18 2.07 11.17
CA SER A 192 -3.47 1.89 12.62
C SER A 192 -2.61 0.80 13.23
#